data_098385c2d7522a1e4224896a662b8362
#
_entry.id   098385c2d7522a1e4224896a662b8362
#
_cell.length_a   1.000
_cell.length_b   1.000
_cell.length_c   1.000
_cell.angle_alpha   90.00
_cell.angle_beta   90.00
_cell.angle_gamma   90.00
#
_symmetry.space_group_name_H-M   'P 1'
#
loop_
_entity.id
_entity.type
_entity.pdbx_description
1 polymer ?
#
loop_
_entity_poly.entity_id
_entity_poly.type
_entity_poly.pdbx_seq_one_letter_code
_entity_poly.pdbx_strand_id
1 'polypeptide(L)'
;LNHVFDTDGPQGVSRVLKGINPFLMSMDVDGKEVNTECITNWKQCVDMKEATHNSSFRAAGKVDVGYSICALRNMPYAGLIRVDVKALSDVSLKVAARMDIPQEYSQPTQRFRKMRADDTQMYMLQSYAVSAHRQQKVSASSAFIFNKGAAQESLYDEVTKEMSFVLNLKKGEQISFALVGSVCSARDFSDPYNEAERQVIYAIHEGTTSLMAVHRSLWNELWESDILIEGDDEAQRAVRFALFNLYSSCREGSGLSISPMGLSSQGYNGHIFWDSELWMFPPMLLLNKGIAESMIDYRIDRLMAARKKAMAYGFKGAMFPWESDDRSEEHSRMP
;
A
#
# COMPACT_ATOMS: atom_id res chain seq x y z
N LEU A 1 -2.44 -6.42 4.97
CA LEU A 1 -2.99 -6.86 3.67
C LEU A 1 -4.51 -6.85 3.72
N ASN A 2 -5.15 -6.04 2.87
CA ASN A 2 -6.61 -5.94 2.88
C ASN A 2 -7.28 -7.28 2.60
N HIS A 3 -8.17 -7.74 3.49
CA HIS A 3 -8.89 -9.01 3.40
C HIS A 3 -8.03 -10.29 3.28
N VAL A 4 -6.79 -10.27 3.71
CA VAL A 4 -5.95 -11.46 3.86
C VAL A 4 -5.78 -11.73 5.35
N PHE A 5 -6.25 -12.88 5.82
CA PHE A 5 -6.35 -13.18 7.25
C PHE A 5 -5.52 -14.40 7.66
N ASP A 6 -5.00 -14.36 8.88
CA ASP A 6 -4.51 -15.53 9.60
C ASP A 6 -5.12 -15.59 11.01
N THR A 7 -4.87 -16.65 11.75
CA THR A 7 -5.39 -16.85 13.11
C THR A 7 -4.28 -16.84 14.15
N ASP A 8 -4.61 -16.51 15.40
CA ASP A 8 -3.66 -16.58 16.52
C ASP A 8 -3.33 -18.01 16.97
N GLY A 9 -3.94 -19.01 16.32
CA GLY A 9 -3.78 -20.44 16.61
C GLY A 9 -4.81 -21.26 15.84
N PRO A 10 -4.82 -22.60 15.96
CA PRO A 10 -5.69 -23.48 15.18
C PRO A 10 -7.20 -23.18 15.32
N GLN A 11 -7.60 -22.62 16.47
CA GLN A 11 -8.97 -22.21 16.77
C GLN A 11 -9.07 -20.75 17.20
N GLY A 12 -8.02 -19.96 16.90
CA GLY A 12 -7.92 -18.56 17.27
C GLY A 12 -8.82 -17.65 16.40
N VAL A 13 -9.00 -16.42 16.89
CA VAL A 13 -9.68 -15.36 16.12
C VAL A 13 -8.84 -14.98 14.92
N SER A 14 -9.47 -14.83 13.77
CA SER A 14 -8.80 -14.35 12.56
C SER A 14 -8.44 -12.87 12.69
N ARG A 15 -7.30 -12.51 12.11
CA ARG A 15 -6.81 -11.13 12.03
C ARG A 15 -6.23 -10.86 10.67
N VAL A 16 -6.42 -9.65 10.19
CA VAL A 16 -5.80 -9.23 8.93
C VAL A 16 -4.27 -9.28 9.07
N LEU A 17 -3.62 -9.93 8.09
CA LEU A 17 -2.16 -10.05 8.07
C LEU A 17 -1.50 -8.69 7.79
N LYS A 18 -0.40 -8.41 8.47
CA LYS A 18 0.53 -7.36 8.05
C LYS A 18 1.16 -7.73 6.73
N GLY A 19 1.29 -6.77 5.82
CA GLY A 19 2.03 -6.96 4.58
C GLY A 19 3.54 -7.00 4.83
N ILE A 20 4.28 -7.71 3.98
CA ILE A 20 5.71 -7.47 3.85
C ILE A 20 5.87 -6.03 3.37
N ASN A 21 6.66 -5.20 4.05
CA ASN A 21 6.85 -3.81 3.65
C ASN A 21 8.05 -3.68 2.69
N PRO A 22 7.81 -3.40 1.39
CA PRO A 22 8.87 -3.25 0.40
C PRO A 22 9.43 -1.81 0.32
N PHE A 23 9.01 -0.91 1.22
CA PHE A 23 9.25 0.52 1.13
C PHE A 23 10.15 1.08 2.24
N LEU A 24 10.84 0.23 2.99
CA LEU A 24 11.84 0.72 3.94
C LEU A 24 13.02 1.29 3.17
N MET A 25 13.18 2.61 3.26
CA MET A 25 14.26 3.34 2.60
C MET A 25 15.03 4.16 3.63
N SER A 26 16.35 4.14 3.54
CA SER A 26 17.26 4.95 4.33
C SER A 26 18.18 5.79 3.44
N MET A 27 18.73 6.84 3.99
CA MET A 27 19.69 7.71 3.32
C MET A 27 20.88 7.97 4.23
N ASP A 28 22.10 8.03 3.64
CA ASP A 28 23.30 8.53 4.29
C ASP A 28 23.82 9.74 3.52
N VAL A 29 24.16 10.77 4.25
CA VAL A 29 24.80 11.99 3.73
C VAL A 29 26.24 12.01 4.21
N ASP A 30 27.21 11.89 3.28
CA ASP A 30 28.65 11.82 3.57
C ASP A 30 28.99 10.73 4.61
N GLY A 31 28.35 9.55 4.51
CA GLY A 31 28.57 8.40 5.40
C GLY A 31 27.89 8.49 6.77
N LYS A 32 27.00 9.46 6.97
CA LYS A 32 26.18 9.59 8.19
C LYS A 32 24.71 9.34 7.86
N GLU A 33 24.10 8.42 8.58
CA GLU A 33 22.68 8.12 8.44
C GLU A 33 21.80 9.34 8.74
N VAL A 34 20.83 9.57 7.89
CA VAL A 34 19.81 10.62 8.06
C VAL A 34 18.76 10.14 9.04
N ASN A 35 18.67 10.77 10.18
CA ASN A 35 17.70 10.50 11.24
C ASN A 35 17.01 11.79 11.71
N THR A 36 16.13 11.71 12.66
CA THR A 36 15.36 12.85 13.19
C THR A 36 16.23 13.96 13.79
N GLU A 37 17.44 13.66 14.25
CA GLU A 37 18.34 14.64 14.87
C GLU A 37 19.06 15.51 13.84
N CYS A 38 19.25 15.01 12.62
CA CYS A 38 19.98 15.70 11.57
C CYS A 38 19.08 16.36 10.50
N ILE A 39 17.77 16.34 10.68
CA ILE A 39 16.81 16.97 9.76
C ILE A 39 16.28 18.30 10.31
N THR A 40 16.05 19.25 9.38
CA THR A 40 15.43 20.55 9.67
C THR A 40 14.39 20.87 8.60
N ASN A 41 13.59 21.89 8.83
CA ASN A 41 12.56 22.34 7.88
C ASN A 41 11.55 21.25 7.49
N TRP A 42 11.24 20.35 8.43
CA TRP A 42 10.27 19.28 8.22
C TRP A 42 8.88 19.84 7.91
N LYS A 43 8.30 19.36 6.82
CA LYS A 43 6.91 19.62 6.43
C LYS A 43 6.30 18.32 5.90
N GLN A 44 5.02 18.13 6.18
CA GLN A 44 4.26 17.02 5.59
C GLN A 44 2.82 17.43 5.32
N CYS A 45 2.23 16.87 4.31
CA CYS A 45 0.81 17.02 3.98
C CYS A 45 0.29 15.82 3.20
N VAL A 46 -1.02 15.61 3.29
CA VAL A 46 -1.75 14.71 2.40
C VAL A 46 -2.46 15.55 1.36
N ASP A 47 -2.15 15.32 0.10
CA ASP A 47 -2.92 15.84 -1.01
C ASP A 47 -4.04 14.84 -1.32
N MET A 48 -5.26 15.16 -0.87
CA MET A 48 -6.42 14.28 -1.06
C MET A 48 -6.86 14.21 -2.52
N LYS A 49 -6.60 15.26 -3.30
CA LYS A 49 -6.98 15.30 -4.72
C LYS A 49 -6.12 14.36 -5.55
N GLU A 50 -4.81 14.37 -5.31
CA GLU A 50 -3.85 13.51 -5.99
C GLU A 50 -3.60 12.18 -5.25
N ALA A 51 -4.18 12.01 -4.06
CA ALA A 51 -3.97 10.86 -3.16
C ALA A 51 -2.49 10.56 -2.92
N THR A 52 -1.73 11.60 -2.59
CA THR A 52 -0.32 11.51 -2.26
C THR A 52 -0.04 12.03 -0.86
N HIS A 53 0.87 11.35 -0.15
CA HIS A 53 1.47 11.88 1.07
C HIS A 53 2.81 12.51 0.70
N ASN A 54 2.93 13.81 0.95
CA ASN A 54 4.13 14.58 0.61
C ASN A 54 4.87 14.99 1.88
N SER A 55 6.19 14.78 1.90
CA SER A 55 7.08 15.24 2.97
C SER A 55 8.27 15.94 2.38
N SER A 56 8.79 16.93 3.06
CA SER A 56 10.04 17.59 2.70
C SER A 56 10.84 17.97 3.93
N PHE A 57 12.15 17.94 3.81
CA PHE A 57 13.06 18.32 4.88
C PHE A 57 14.46 18.64 4.32
N ARG A 58 15.30 19.24 5.16
CA ARG A 58 16.72 19.40 4.89
C ARG A 58 17.51 18.44 5.75
N ALA A 59 18.36 17.59 5.12
CA ALA A 59 19.20 16.63 5.80
C ALA A 59 20.63 17.15 5.95
N ALA A 60 21.19 17.03 7.16
CA ALA A 60 22.55 17.42 7.54
C ALA A 60 22.99 18.84 7.08
N GLY A 61 22.01 19.74 6.80
CA GLY A 61 22.26 21.06 6.24
C GLY A 61 22.79 21.06 4.79
N LYS A 62 22.91 19.89 4.14
CA LYS A 62 23.59 19.69 2.85
C LYS A 62 22.67 19.34 1.70
N VAL A 63 21.53 18.73 1.95
CA VAL A 63 20.58 18.33 0.92
C VAL A 63 19.16 18.68 1.31
N ASP A 64 18.38 19.20 0.37
CA ASP A 64 16.93 19.30 0.48
C ASP A 64 16.33 18.06 -0.16
N VAL A 65 15.43 17.39 0.55
CA VAL A 65 14.79 16.13 0.16
C VAL A 65 13.28 16.31 0.17
N GLY A 66 12.62 15.85 -0.89
CA GLY A 66 11.18 15.73 -0.99
C GLY A 66 10.76 14.30 -1.25
N TYR A 67 9.74 13.82 -0.54
CA TYR A 67 9.07 12.54 -0.79
C TYR A 67 7.65 12.77 -1.25
N SER A 68 7.22 12.01 -2.26
CA SER A 68 5.81 11.86 -2.62
C SER A 68 5.48 10.36 -2.65
N ILE A 69 4.59 9.94 -1.75
CA ILE A 69 4.23 8.54 -1.51
C ILE A 69 2.80 8.32 -1.95
N CYS A 70 2.52 7.28 -2.72
CA CYS A 70 1.17 6.87 -3.09
C CYS A 70 1.02 5.36 -3.22
N ALA A 71 -0.20 4.86 -2.93
CA ALA A 71 -0.66 3.57 -3.38
C ALA A 71 -1.26 3.75 -4.79
N LEU A 72 -0.68 3.11 -5.81
CA LEU A 72 -1.05 3.32 -7.20
C LEU A 72 -2.49 2.84 -7.47
N ARG A 73 -3.38 3.74 -7.92
CA ARG A 73 -4.78 3.40 -8.15
C ARG A 73 -4.97 2.40 -9.30
N ASN A 74 -4.14 2.51 -10.33
CA ASN A 74 -4.12 1.59 -11.48
C ASN A 74 -3.39 0.27 -11.21
N MET A 75 -2.59 0.21 -10.15
CA MET A 75 -1.84 -0.99 -9.75
C MET A 75 -2.10 -1.28 -8.26
N PRO A 76 -3.22 -1.92 -7.93
CA PRO A 76 -3.74 -2.00 -6.56
C PRO A 76 -2.87 -2.77 -5.56
N TYR A 77 -1.91 -3.51 -6.06
CA TYR A 77 -0.94 -4.24 -5.24
C TYR A 77 0.43 -3.57 -5.20
N ALA A 78 0.56 -2.37 -5.80
CA ALA A 78 1.79 -1.64 -5.89
C ALA A 78 1.67 -0.22 -5.33
N GLY A 79 2.78 0.28 -4.84
CA GLY A 79 2.95 1.66 -4.40
C GLY A 79 4.24 2.25 -4.91
N LEU A 80 4.38 3.55 -4.75
CA LEU A 80 5.50 4.32 -5.24
C LEU A 80 5.93 5.35 -4.20
N ILE A 81 7.24 5.45 -3.97
CA ILE A 81 7.88 6.58 -3.27
C ILE A 81 8.74 7.31 -4.30
N ARG A 82 8.29 8.46 -4.76
CA ARG A 82 9.11 9.36 -5.54
C ARG A 82 9.95 10.21 -4.62
N VAL A 83 11.22 10.39 -4.94
CA VAL A 83 12.19 11.17 -4.18
C VAL A 83 12.81 12.21 -5.08
N ASP A 84 12.76 13.47 -4.64
CA ASP A 84 13.44 14.60 -5.27
C ASP A 84 14.53 15.09 -4.32
N VAL A 85 15.76 15.19 -4.79
CA VAL A 85 16.91 15.62 -4.00
C VAL A 85 17.56 16.84 -4.67
N LYS A 86 17.91 17.85 -3.87
CA LYS A 86 18.69 19.02 -4.30
C LYS A 86 19.91 19.17 -3.39
N ALA A 87 21.10 19.09 -3.98
CA ALA A 87 22.35 19.30 -3.27
C ALA A 87 22.59 20.79 -2.98
N LEU A 88 22.84 21.15 -1.74
CA LEU A 88 23.18 22.51 -1.29
C LEU A 88 24.70 22.73 -1.20
N SER A 89 25.47 21.64 -1.17
CA SER A 89 26.93 21.56 -1.24
C SER A 89 27.33 20.32 -2.03
N ASP A 90 28.60 20.17 -2.36
CA ASP A 90 29.11 18.89 -2.86
C ASP A 90 28.88 17.83 -1.79
N VAL A 91 28.30 16.68 -2.17
CA VAL A 91 27.85 15.65 -1.23
C VAL A 91 27.86 14.27 -1.85
N SER A 92 28.21 13.27 -1.05
CA SER A 92 27.98 11.86 -1.35
C SER A 92 26.70 11.40 -0.65
N LEU A 93 25.70 10.96 -1.43
CA LEU A 93 24.42 10.49 -0.95
C LEU A 93 24.31 8.99 -1.23
N LYS A 94 24.26 8.15 -0.19
CA LYS A 94 23.88 6.75 -0.32
C LYS A 94 22.39 6.62 -0.04
N VAL A 95 21.69 5.90 -0.90
CA VAL A 95 20.28 5.53 -0.70
C VAL A 95 20.19 4.01 -0.65
N ALA A 96 19.53 3.49 0.37
CA ALA A 96 19.33 2.06 0.52
C ALA A 96 17.84 1.72 0.70
N ALA A 97 17.44 0.58 0.16
CA ALA A 97 16.11 -0.01 0.34
C ALA A 97 16.24 -1.42 0.90
N ARG A 98 15.34 -1.78 1.80
CA ARG A 98 15.20 -3.12 2.36
C ARG A 98 13.73 -3.50 2.52
N MET A 99 13.48 -4.78 2.74
CA MET A 99 12.16 -5.27 3.03
C MET A 99 12.03 -5.56 4.53
N ASP A 100 10.90 -5.18 5.10
CA ASP A 100 10.52 -5.57 6.45
C ASP A 100 9.50 -6.70 6.38
N ILE A 101 9.89 -7.87 6.90
CA ILE A 101 9.03 -9.06 6.91
C ILE A 101 8.53 -9.22 8.35
N PRO A 102 7.21 -9.10 8.59
CA PRO A 102 6.65 -9.27 9.92
C PRO A 102 6.98 -10.63 10.55
N GLN A 103 7.20 -10.64 11.86
CA GLN A 103 7.59 -11.84 12.62
C GLN A 103 6.51 -12.95 12.61
N GLU A 104 5.28 -12.60 12.30
CA GLU A 104 4.15 -13.54 12.17
C GLU A 104 4.25 -14.50 10.97
N TYR A 105 5.21 -14.28 10.09
CA TYR A 105 5.45 -15.17 8.96
C TYR A 105 6.49 -16.24 9.28
N SER A 106 6.25 -17.45 8.75
CA SER A 106 7.21 -18.56 8.78
C SER A 106 8.00 -18.63 7.48
N GLN A 107 9.20 -19.20 7.55
CA GLN A 107 10.06 -19.50 6.39
C GLN A 107 10.27 -18.29 5.45
N PRO A 108 10.58 -17.10 5.95
CA PRO A 108 10.80 -15.95 5.10
C PRO A 108 12.04 -16.15 4.25
N THR A 109 11.94 -15.84 2.97
CA THR A 109 13.07 -15.79 2.06
C THR A 109 13.19 -14.39 1.49
N GLN A 110 14.42 -13.91 1.30
CA GLN A 110 14.71 -12.67 0.58
C GLN A 110 15.84 -12.92 -0.41
N ARG A 111 15.70 -12.36 -1.60
CA ARG A 111 16.66 -12.49 -2.70
C ARG A 111 16.87 -11.15 -3.35
N PHE A 112 18.12 -10.92 -3.79
CA PHE A 112 18.46 -9.87 -4.71
C PHE A 112 18.58 -10.45 -6.11
N ARG A 113 17.99 -9.79 -7.09
CA ARG A 113 18.02 -10.20 -8.48
C ARG A 113 18.58 -9.09 -9.36
N LYS A 114 19.50 -9.48 -10.20
CA LYS A 114 20.03 -8.65 -11.29
C LYS A 114 19.50 -9.24 -12.59
N MET A 115 18.72 -8.47 -13.30
CA MET A 115 18.07 -8.89 -14.54
C MET A 115 18.40 -7.91 -15.65
N ARG A 116 18.37 -8.39 -16.88
CA ARG A 116 18.54 -7.55 -18.06
C ARG A 116 17.37 -7.81 -19.00
N ALA A 117 16.68 -6.73 -19.38
CA ALA A 117 15.71 -6.74 -20.43
C ALA A 117 16.13 -5.70 -21.47
N ASP A 118 16.36 -6.14 -22.69
CA ASP A 118 16.95 -5.33 -23.76
C ASP A 118 18.30 -4.70 -23.30
N ASP A 119 18.43 -3.39 -23.39
CA ASP A 119 19.58 -2.64 -22.92
C ASP A 119 19.46 -2.12 -21.48
N THR A 120 18.36 -2.45 -20.81
CA THR A 120 18.08 -1.96 -19.43
C THR A 120 18.46 -3.02 -18.42
N GLN A 121 19.36 -2.65 -17.49
CA GLN A 121 19.67 -3.47 -16.33
C GLN A 121 18.72 -3.09 -15.18
N MET A 122 18.07 -4.10 -14.59
CA MET A 122 17.15 -3.96 -13.48
C MET A 122 17.73 -4.66 -12.24
N TYR A 123 17.54 -4.04 -11.10
CA TYR A 123 17.93 -4.56 -9.79
C TYR A 123 16.69 -4.62 -8.91
N MET A 124 16.46 -5.76 -8.28
CA MET A 124 15.21 -6.00 -7.53
C MET A 124 15.49 -6.76 -6.23
N LEU A 125 14.86 -6.31 -5.15
CA LEU A 125 14.66 -7.12 -3.97
C LEU A 125 13.35 -7.90 -4.14
N GLN A 126 13.36 -9.15 -3.71
CA GLN A 126 12.18 -10.01 -3.75
C GLN A 126 12.13 -10.84 -2.48
N SER A 127 10.96 -10.91 -1.85
CA SER A 127 10.74 -11.74 -0.68
C SER A 127 9.47 -12.58 -0.82
N TYR A 128 9.47 -13.70 -0.11
CA TYR A 128 8.34 -14.62 -0.01
C TYR A 128 8.26 -15.14 1.42
N ALA A 129 7.06 -15.24 1.93
CA ALA A 129 6.80 -15.80 3.23
C ALA A 129 5.42 -16.46 3.28
N VAL A 130 5.21 -17.33 4.27
CA VAL A 130 3.95 -18.04 4.50
C VAL A 130 3.47 -17.72 5.90
N SER A 131 2.20 -17.39 6.08
CA SER A 131 1.64 -17.17 7.41
C SER A 131 1.56 -18.46 8.23
N ALA A 132 1.57 -18.31 9.57
CA ALA A 132 1.80 -19.45 10.47
C ALA A 132 0.68 -20.50 10.46
N HIS A 133 -0.59 -20.08 10.44
CA HIS A 133 -1.72 -20.99 10.67
C HIS A 133 -2.54 -21.25 9.41
N ARG A 134 -2.99 -20.21 8.70
CA ARG A 134 -3.79 -20.38 7.46
C ARG A 134 -2.94 -20.59 6.22
N GLN A 135 -1.61 -20.61 6.37
CA GLN A 135 -0.66 -20.86 5.28
C GLN A 135 -0.84 -19.91 4.10
N GLN A 136 -1.18 -18.66 4.38
CA GLN A 136 -1.30 -17.62 3.37
C GLN A 136 0.07 -17.31 2.78
N LYS A 137 0.23 -17.52 1.48
CA LYS A 137 1.45 -17.16 0.76
C LYS A 137 1.43 -15.70 0.43
N VAL A 138 2.49 -14.98 0.81
CA VAL A 138 2.65 -13.55 0.55
C VAL A 138 4.03 -13.31 -0.05
N SER A 139 4.09 -12.49 -1.06
CA SER A 139 5.34 -12.07 -1.68
C SER A 139 5.36 -10.55 -1.86
N ALA A 140 6.56 -10.00 -1.80
CA ALA A 140 6.80 -8.60 -2.11
C ALA A 140 8.03 -8.47 -3.02
N SER A 141 7.99 -7.47 -3.89
CA SER A 141 9.12 -7.08 -4.74
C SER A 141 9.32 -5.58 -4.69
N SER A 142 10.56 -5.10 -4.77
CA SER A 142 10.85 -3.67 -4.91
C SER A 142 12.07 -3.38 -5.76
N ALA A 143 12.08 -2.23 -6.41
CA ALA A 143 13.18 -1.77 -7.25
C ALA A 143 13.24 -0.24 -7.30
N PHE A 144 14.42 0.30 -7.56
CA PHE A 144 14.57 1.71 -7.88
C PHE A 144 14.26 1.97 -9.35
N ILE A 145 13.57 3.09 -9.61
CA ILE A 145 13.32 3.63 -10.95
C ILE A 145 14.09 4.94 -11.08
N PHE A 146 14.90 5.05 -12.11
CA PHE A 146 15.65 6.26 -12.45
C PHE A 146 15.11 6.87 -13.75
N ASN A 147 15.24 8.18 -13.89
CA ASN A 147 14.97 8.83 -15.16
C ASN A 147 15.94 8.33 -16.23
N LYS A 148 15.52 8.34 -17.51
CA LYS A 148 16.40 7.95 -18.64
C LYS A 148 17.74 8.68 -18.58
N GLY A 149 18.84 7.91 -18.65
CA GLY A 149 20.20 8.43 -18.60
C GLY A 149 20.78 8.66 -17.20
N ALA A 150 19.99 8.51 -16.14
CA ALA A 150 20.44 8.65 -14.75
C ALA A 150 20.45 7.31 -13.99
N ALA A 151 20.35 6.18 -14.71
CA ALA A 151 20.33 4.86 -14.10
C ALA A 151 21.60 4.61 -13.27
N GLN A 152 21.41 4.14 -12.04
CA GLN A 152 22.50 3.80 -11.12
C GLN A 152 22.60 2.29 -10.96
N GLU A 153 23.82 1.77 -10.87
CA GLU A 153 24.03 0.39 -10.47
C GLU A 153 23.66 0.23 -8.99
N SER A 154 22.78 -0.73 -8.70
CA SER A 154 22.47 -1.07 -7.32
C SER A 154 23.37 -2.19 -6.82
N LEU A 155 23.94 -2.00 -5.64
CA LEU A 155 24.73 -2.96 -4.90
C LEU A 155 23.83 -3.66 -3.87
N TYR A 156 24.17 -4.89 -3.52
CA TYR A 156 23.46 -5.64 -2.50
C TYR A 156 24.40 -6.08 -1.39
N ASP A 157 23.98 -5.83 -0.16
CA ASP A 157 24.66 -6.28 1.04
C ASP A 157 23.93 -7.50 1.62
N GLU A 158 24.57 -8.65 1.63
CA GLU A 158 24.00 -9.91 2.14
C GLU A 158 23.81 -9.92 3.66
N VAL A 159 24.51 -9.08 4.41
CA VAL A 159 24.41 -9.02 5.88
C VAL A 159 23.20 -8.18 6.27
N THR A 160 23.11 -6.95 5.74
CA THR A 160 22.00 -6.02 6.03
C THR A 160 20.76 -6.30 5.19
N LYS A 161 20.87 -7.14 4.15
CA LYS A 161 19.83 -7.42 3.16
C LYS A 161 19.32 -6.17 2.43
N GLU A 162 20.22 -5.20 2.22
CA GLU A 162 19.93 -3.92 1.59
C GLU A 162 20.37 -3.88 0.14
N MET A 163 19.53 -3.31 -0.70
CA MET A 163 19.87 -2.86 -2.05
C MET A 163 20.13 -1.36 -2.00
N SER A 164 21.31 -0.91 -2.46
CA SER A 164 21.69 0.50 -2.34
C SER A 164 22.40 1.02 -3.58
N PHE A 165 22.40 2.33 -3.76
CA PHE A 165 23.23 3.05 -4.73
C PHE A 165 23.82 4.31 -4.11
N VAL A 166 24.82 4.89 -4.76
CA VAL A 166 25.51 6.10 -4.31
C VAL A 166 25.49 7.16 -5.41
N LEU A 167 25.17 8.37 -5.02
CA LEU A 167 25.19 9.56 -5.87
C LEU A 167 26.23 10.54 -5.35
N ASN A 168 27.13 11.00 -6.23
CA ASN A 168 28.05 12.08 -5.92
C ASN A 168 27.53 13.35 -6.61
N LEU A 169 26.84 14.21 -5.84
CA LEU A 169 26.18 15.39 -6.34
C LEU A 169 27.04 16.64 -6.10
N LYS A 170 27.11 17.51 -7.10
CA LYS A 170 27.68 18.84 -6.96
C LYS A 170 26.67 19.81 -6.41
N LYS A 171 27.15 20.87 -5.77
CA LYS A 171 26.30 21.96 -5.29
C LYS A 171 25.38 22.46 -6.40
N GLY A 172 24.09 22.50 -6.12
CA GLY A 172 23.02 22.92 -7.04
C GLY A 172 22.44 21.81 -7.91
N GLU A 173 23.09 20.63 -7.99
CA GLU A 173 22.52 19.50 -8.72
C GLU A 173 21.22 19.00 -8.11
N GLN A 174 20.32 18.57 -8.99
CA GLN A 174 19.03 18.00 -8.64
C GLN A 174 18.89 16.63 -9.31
N ILE A 175 18.36 15.68 -8.57
CA ILE A 175 18.04 14.36 -9.09
C ILE A 175 16.68 13.91 -8.57
N SER A 176 15.96 13.16 -9.41
CA SER A 176 14.74 12.48 -9.03
C SER A 176 14.84 11.00 -9.33
N PHE A 177 14.42 10.19 -8.40
CA PHE A 177 14.27 8.74 -8.55
C PHE A 177 13.02 8.27 -7.80
N ALA A 178 12.66 7.01 -7.95
CA ALA A 178 11.58 6.43 -7.19
C ALA A 178 11.94 5.04 -6.69
N LEU A 179 11.31 4.63 -5.59
CA LEU A 179 11.23 3.23 -5.14
C LEU A 179 9.81 2.75 -5.43
N VAL A 180 9.67 1.75 -6.31
CA VAL A 180 8.42 1.04 -6.52
C VAL A 180 8.43 -0.25 -5.73
N GLY A 181 7.29 -0.61 -5.17
CA GLY A 181 7.11 -1.87 -4.47
C GLY A 181 5.75 -2.48 -4.76
N SER A 182 5.69 -3.80 -4.74
CA SER A 182 4.46 -4.56 -4.90
C SER A 182 4.35 -5.61 -3.81
N VAL A 183 3.11 -5.88 -3.35
CA VAL A 183 2.80 -6.94 -2.37
C VAL A 183 1.61 -7.74 -2.88
N CYS A 184 1.81 -9.02 -3.13
CA CYS A 184 0.82 -9.96 -3.65
C CYS A 184 0.59 -11.12 -2.69
N SER A 185 -0.62 -11.66 -2.68
CA SER A 185 -0.99 -12.80 -1.84
C SER A 185 -1.69 -13.91 -2.63
N ALA A 186 -1.70 -15.12 -2.06
CA ALA A 186 -2.40 -16.27 -2.65
C ALA A 186 -3.93 -16.13 -2.65
N ARG A 187 -4.49 -15.13 -1.97
CA ARG A 187 -5.91 -14.79 -2.09
C ARG A 187 -6.25 -14.36 -3.52
N ASP A 188 -5.40 -13.55 -4.12
CA ASP A 188 -5.68 -12.91 -5.41
C ASP A 188 -4.94 -13.55 -6.57
N PHE A 189 -3.82 -14.23 -6.30
CA PHE A 189 -2.94 -14.76 -7.33
C PHE A 189 -2.52 -16.20 -7.02
N SER A 190 -2.61 -17.09 -8.00
CA SER A 190 -2.13 -18.47 -7.88
C SER A 190 -0.61 -18.54 -7.64
N ASP A 191 0.13 -17.56 -8.17
CA ASP A 191 1.56 -17.40 -7.99
C ASP A 191 1.90 -15.96 -7.58
N PRO A 192 1.75 -15.62 -6.29
CA PRO A 192 2.02 -14.28 -5.79
C PRO A 192 3.49 -13.86 -5.92
N TYR A 193 4.43 -14.84 -5.99
CA TYR A 193 5.85 -14.57 -6.11
C TYR A 193 6.20 -13.95 -7.47
N ASN A 194 5.80 -14.62 -8.55
CA ASN A 194 6.03 -14.11 -9.89
C ASN A 194 5.17 -12.88 -10.20
N GLU A 195 3.98 -12.79 -9.60
CA GLU A 195 3.12 -11.62 -9.80
C GLU A 195 3.70 -10.34 -9.19
N ALA A 196 4.23 -10.39 -7.97
CA ALA A 196 4.89 -9.24 -7.35
C ALA A 196 6.07 -8.75 -8.20
N GLU A 197 6.85 -9.68 -8.77
CA GLU A 197 7.94 -9.37 -9.71
C GLU A 197 7.41 -8.69 -10.98
N ARG A 198 6.40 -9.27 -11.63
CA ARG A 198 5.82 -8.71 -12.87
C ARG A 198 5.31 -7.29 -12.71
N GLN A 199 4.68 -7.00 -11.60
CA GLN A 199 4.18 -5.63 -11.32
C GLN A 199 5.31 -4.63 -11.19
N VAL A 200 6.40 -4.98 -10.53
CA VAL A 200 7.57 -4.11 -10.41
C VAL A 200 8.26 -3.94 -11.77
N ILE A 201 8.40 -5.00 -12.58
CA ILE A 201 8.95 -4.91 -13.93
C ILE A 201 8.10 -3.98 -14.81
N TYR A 202 6.76 -4.15 -14.78
CA TYR A 202 5.85 -3.27 -15.49
C TYR A 202 6.02 -1.80 -15.06
N ALA A 203 6.11 -1.55 -13.76
CA ALA A 203 6.30 -0.20 -13.24
C ALA A 203 7.63 0.44 -13.69
N ILE A 204 8.71 -0.34 -13.77
CA ILE A 204 10.00 0.14 -14.29
C ILE A 204 9.86 0.54 -15.76
N HIS A 205 9.18 -0.28 -16.58
CA HIS A 205 8.98 0.01 -18.00
C HIS A 205 8.12 1.26 -18.24
N GLU A 206 7.04 1.41 -17.47
CA GLU A 206 6.16 2.59 -17.55
C GLU A 206 6.86 3.87 -17.10
N GLY A 207 7.70 3.77 -16.09
CA GLY A 207 8.39 4.90 -15.47
C GLY A 207 7.48 5.77 -14.59
N THR A 208 8.11 6.51 -13.69
CA THR A 208 7.42 7.28 -12.64
C THR A 208 6.40 8.28 -13.19
N THR A 209 6.73 8.96 -14.30
CA THR A 209 5.86 10.00 -14.88
C THR A 209 4.54 9.43 -15.39
N SER A 210 4.57 8.31 -16.14
CA SER A 210 3.38 7.64 -16.67
C SER A 210 2.53 7.08 -15.53
N LEU A 211 3.14 6.38 -14.57
CA LEU A 211 2.45 5.82 -13.41
C LEU A 211 1.69 6.87 -12.63
N MET A 212 2.33 8.02 -12.35
CA MET A 212 1.70 9.12 -11.63
C MET A 212 0.62 9.82 -12.44
N ALA A 213 0.77 9.93 -13.76
CA ALA A 213 -0.26 10.51 -14.62
C ALA A 213 -1.54 9.68 -14.62
N VAL A 214 -1.44 8.36 -14.76
CA VAL A 214 -2.58 7.45 -14.69
C VAL A 214 -3.21 7.45 -13.29
N HIS A 215 -2.39 7.41 -12.24
CA HIS A 215 -2.87 7.48 -10.86
C HIS A 215 -3.72 8.75 -10.62
N ARG A 216 -3.24 9.92 -11.05
CA ARG A 216 -3.96 11.19 -10.93
C ARG A 216 -5.25 11.22 -11.73
N SER A 217 -5.23 10.67 -12.97
CA SER A 217 -6.45 10.58 -13.80
C SER A 217 -7.55 9.82 -13.08
N LEU A 218 -7.24 8.64 -12.54
CA LEU A 218 -8.21 7.81 -11.84
C LEU A 218 -8.73 8.45 -10.53
N TRP A 219 -7.89 9.20 -9.82
CA TRP A 219 -8.35 9.97 -8.67
C TRP A 219 -9.22 11.17 -9.07
N ASN A 220 -8.89 11.84 -10.17
CA ASN A 220 -9.74 12.92 -10.69
C ASN A 220 -11.13 12.40 -11.08
N GLU A 221 -11.23 11.21 -11.68
CA GLU A 221 -12.51 10.55 -11.97
C GLU A 221 -13.33 10.28 -10.70
N LEU A 222 -12.68 9.83 -9.61
CA LEU A 222 -13.37 9.66 -8.32
C LEU A 222 -13.90 10.99 -7.77
N TRP A 223 -13.13 12.07 -7.92
CA TRP A 223 -13.48 13.41 -7.44
C TRP A 223 -14.51 14.15 -8.33
N GLU A 224 -14.94 13.56 -9.47
CA GLU A 224 -16.11 14.07 -10.19
C GLU A 224 -17.39 13.99 -9.33
N SER A 225 -17.41 13.07 -8.37
CA SER A 225 -18.44 12.96 -7.33
C SER A 225 -17.92 13.54 -6.02
N ASP A 226 -18.30 14.77 -5.72
CA ASP A 226 -17.88 15.51 -4.52
C ASP A 226 -19.11 16.09 -3.79
N ILE A 227 -18.95 16.43 -2.52
CA ILE A 227 -19.94 17.17 -1.73
C ILE A 227 -19.38 18.56 -1.49
N LEU A 228 -20.05 19.57 -2.01
CA LEU A 228 -19.64 20.95 -1.89
C LEU A 228 -20.36 21.63 -0.71
N ILE A 229 -19.59 22.29 0.14
CA ILE A 229 -20.06 23.09 1.28
C ILE A 229 -19.60 24.52 1.06
N GLU A 230 -20.56 25.43 0.92
CA GLU A 230 -20.27 26.86 0.75
C GLU A 230 -20.19 27.58 2.11
N GLY A 231 -19.20 28.45 2.27
CA GLY A 231 -19.08 29.33 3.42
C GLY A 231 -18.41 28.71 4.65
N ASP A 232 -17.97 27.44 4.59
CA ASP A 232 -17.24 26.77 5.67
C ASP A 232 -16.13 25.85 5.12
N ASP A 233 -14.92 26.39 5.03
CA ASP A 233 -13.74 25.67 4.52
C ASP A 233 -13.31 24.50 5.42
N GLU A 234 -13.56 24.59 6.73
CA GLU A 234 -13.22 23.51 7.67
C GLU A 234 -14.14 22.31 7.49
N ALA A 235 -15.45 22.55 7.42
CA ALA A 235 -16.44 21.52 7.13
C ALA A 235 -16.20 20.90 5.74
N GLN A 236 -15.91 21.72 4.72
CA GLN A 236 -15.55 21.23 3.39
C GLN A 236 -14.33 20.27 3.42
N ARG A 237 -13.30 20.64 4.17
CA ARG A 237 -12.09 19.80 4.32
C ARG A 237 -12.40 18.51 5.05
N ALA A 238 -13.22 18.56 6.11
CA ALA A 238 -13.63 17.37 6.88
C ALA A 238 -14.42 16.38 6.02
N VAL A 239 -15.37 16.86 5.21
CA VAL A 239 -16.16 16.03 4.29
C VAL A 239 -15.26 15.39 3.22
N ARG A 240 -14.38 16.15 2.59
CA ARG A 240 -13.42 15.60 1.61
C ARG A 240 -12.46 14.59 2.22
N PHE A 241 -12.05 14.79 3.46
CA PHE A 241 -11.23 13.81 4.17
C PHE A 241 -11.99 12.50 4.42
N ALA A 242 -13.27 12.57 4.77
CA ALA A 242 -14.12 11.39 4.92
C ALA A 242 -14.30 10.65 3.59
N LEU A 243 -14.60 11.37 2.50
CA LEU A 243 -14.70 10.78 1.15
C LEU A 243 -13.39 10.18 0.68
N PHE A 244 -12.27 10.85 0.89
CA PHE A 244 -10.94 10.34 0.58
C PHE A 244 -10.66 8.99 1.26
N ASN A 245 -11.04 8.84 2.53
CA ASN A 245 -10.89 7.57 3.25
C ASN A 245 -11.79 6.47 2.67
N LEU A 246 -13.03 6.77 2.31
CA LEU A 246 -13.93 5.81 1.67
C LEU A 246 -13.41 5.38 0.30
N TYR A 247 -13.03 6.32 -0.57
CA TYR A 247 -12.47 6.04 -1.90
C TYR A 247 -11.14 5.28 -1.84
N SER A 248 -10.33 5.51 -0.81
CA SER A 248 -9.08 4.79 -0.60
C SER A 248 -9.29 3.34 -0.17
N SER A 249 -10.35 3.07 0.60
CA SER A 249 -10.55 1.80 1.29
C SER A 249 -11.20 0.71 0.45
N CYS A 250 -11.90 1.07 -0.61
CA CYS A 250 -12.58 0.13 -1.50
C CYS A 250 -12.41 0.52 -2.97
N ARG A 251 -12.56 -0.44 -3.85
CA ARG A 251 -12.47 -0.24 -5.30
C ARG A 251 -13.57 -1.00 -6.01
N GLU A 252 -14.02 -0.44 -7.11
CA GLU A 252 -14.92 -1.09 -8.05
C GLU A 252 -14.39 -2.47 -8.47
N GLY A 253 -15.28 -3.45 -8.59
CA GLY A 253 -14.98 -4.80 -9.05
C GLY A 253 -14.10 -5.65 -8.13
N SER A 254 -13.78 -5.15 -6.92
CA SER A 254 -12.93 -5.91 -5.99
C SER A 254 -13.68 -7.04 -5.26
N GLY A 255 -15.02 -6.98 -5.18
CA GLY A 255 -15.82 -7.87 -4.35
C GLY A 255 -15.50 -7.75 -2.86
N LEU A 256 -14.89 -6.63 -2.45
CA LEU A 256 -14.49 -6.34 -1.07
C LEU A 256 -15.38 -5.24 -0.47
N SER A 257 -15.42 -5.19 0.85
CA SER A 257 -16.11 -4.17 1.62
C SER A 257 -15.12 -3.41 2.51
N ILE A 258 -15.60 -2.44 3.29
CA ILE A 258 -14.77 -1.55 4.10
C ILE A 258 -14.86 -1.97 5.56
N SER A 259 -13.73 -2.25 6.20
CA SER A 259 -13.68 -2.47 7.65
C SER A 259 -13.89 -1.14 8.42
N PRO A 260 -14.27 -1.17 9.71
CA PRO A 260 -14.52 0.05 10.49
C PRO A 260 -13.33 1.05 10.49
N MET A 261 -12.11 0.54 10.43
CA MET A 261 -10.90 1.37 10.38
C MET A 261 -10.39 1.62 8.95
N GLY A 262 -11.11 1.17 7.93
CA GLY A 262 -10.65 1.24 6.54
C GLY A 262 -9.27 0.58 6.38
N LEU A 263 -8.31 1.31 5.83
CA LEU A 263 -6.91 0.87 5.70
C LEU A 263 -5.97 1.54 6.72
N SER A 264 -6.50 2.32 7.67
CA SER A 264 -5.68 3.13 8.59
C SER A 264 -5.05 2.32 9.72
N SER A 265 -5.64 1.20 10.11
CA SER A 265 -5.10 0.33 11.17
C SER A 265 -5.63 -1.11 11.06
N GLN A 266 -5.11 -1.99 11.93
CA GLN A 266 -5.60 -3.36 12.11
C GLN A 266 -6.68 -3.47 13.20
N GLY A 267 -7.25 -2.35 13.60
CA GLY A 267 -8.36 -2.32 14.56
C GLY A 267 -9.52 -3.18 14.10
N TYR A 268 -10.26 -3.73 15.04
CA TYR A 268 -11.35 -4.69 14.79
C TYR A 268 -10.89 -5.91 13.97
N ASN A 269 -9.63 -6.31 14.09
CA ASN A 269 -9.00 -7.41 13.36
C ASN A 269 -9.07 -7.28 11.81
N GLY A 270 -9.47 -6.13 11.27
CA GLY A 270 -9.72 -5.91 9.85
C GLY A 270 -11.01 -6.58 9.33
N HIS A 271 -11.87 -7.08 10.22
CA HIS A 271 -13.16 -7.68 9.87
C HIS A 271 -14.15 -6.66 9.31
N ILE A 272 -15.12 -7.15 8.56
CA ILE A 272 -16.22 -6.35 8.03
C ILE A 272 -17.42 -6.48 8.96
N PHE A 273 -17.91 -5.35 9.41
CA PHE A 273 -19.06 -5.21 10.31
C PHE A 273 -20.30 -4.69 9.56
N TRP A 274 -21.45 -4.66 10.22
CA TRP A 274 -22.68 -4.05 9.69
C TRP A 274 -22.56 -2.54 9.47
N ASP A 275 -21.56 -1.91 10.10
CA ASP A 275 -21.21 -0.50 9.89
C ASP A 275 -20.97 -0.17 8.41
N SER A 276 -20.42 -1.12 7.66
CA SER A 276 -20.21 -0.98 6.22
C SER A 276 -21.52 -0.70 5.48
N GLU A 277 -22.57 -1.48 5.75
CA GLU A 277 -23.86 -1.36 5.07
C GLU A 277 -24.69 -0.21 5.62
N LEU A 278 -24.57 0.11 6.92
CA LEU A 278 -25.37 1.16 7.56
C LEU A 278 -24.82 2.56 7.31
N TRP A 279 -23.49 2.71 7.27
CA TRP A 279 -22.87 4.03 7.31
C TRP A 279 -21.99 4.34 6.09
N MET A 280 -21.30 3.33 5.52
CA MET A 280 -20.35 3.53 4.44
C MET A 280 -20.97 3.29 3.06
N PHE A 281 -21.87 2.31 2.95
CA PHE A 281 -22.56 1.99 1.70
C PHE A 281 -23.49 3.11 1.21
N PRO A 282 -24.35 3.76 2.05
CA PRO A 282 -25.27 4.77 1.56
C PRO A 282 -24.60 5.95 0.84
N PRO A 283 -23.52 6.58 1.35
CA PRO A 283 -22.83 7.59 0.58
C PRO A 283 -22.18 7.04 -0.70
N MET A 284 -21.66 5.81 -0.70
CA MET A 284 -21.09 5.22 -1.90
C MET A 284 -22.14 4.91 -2.97
N LEU A 285 -23.34 4.50 -2.56
CA LEU A 285 -24.46 4.29 -3.49
C LEU A 285 -24.80 5.57 -4.28
N LEU A 286 -24.66 6.73 -3.65
CA LEU A 286 -24.95 8.02 -4.27
C LEU A 286 -23.79 8.58 -5.07
N LEU A 287 -22.55 8.34 -4.62
CA LEU A 287 -21.36 9.02 -5.13
C LEU A 287 -20.49 8.14 -6.04
N ASN A 288 -20.46 6.83 -5.82
CA ASN A 288 -19.69 5.90 -6.64
C ASN A 288 -20.32 4.51 -6.68
N LYS A 289 -21.15 4.28 -7.70
CA LYS A 289 -21.89 3.03 -7.88
C LYS A 289 -20.99 1.79 -7.91
N GLY A 290 -19.82 1.86 -8.56
CA GLY A 290 -18.92 0.70 -8.67
C GLY A 290 -18.34 0.27 -7.33
N ILE A 291 -18.02 1.21 -6.43
CA ILE A 291 -17.63 0.90 -5.05
C ILE A 291 -18.81 0.30 -4.27
N ALA A 292 -20.00 0.89 -4.42
CA ALA A 292 -21.20 0.37 -3.75
C ALA A 292 -21.53 -1.06 -4.19
N GLU A 293 -21.45 -1.35 -5.50
CA GLU A 293 -21.62 -2.71 -6.04
C GLU A 293 -20.62 -3.68 -5.43
N SER A 294 -19.35 -3.30 -5.34
CA SER A 294 -18.30 -4.13 -4.71
C SER A 294 -18.62 -4.49 -3.25
N MET A 295 -19.17 -3.53 -2.48
CA MET A 295 -19.55 -3.76 -1.09
C MET A 295 -20.75 -4.74 -0.99
N ILE A 296 -21.70 -4.69 -1.93
CA ILE A 296 -22.81 -5.63 -1.98
C ILE A 296 -22.35 -7.02 -2.44
N ASP A 297 -21.47 -7.10 -3.43
CA ASP A 297 -20.90 -8.38 -3.89
C ASP A 297 -20.21 -9.11 -2.75
N TYR A 298 -19.52 -8.40 -1.86
CA TYR A 298 -18.98 -8.99 -0.62
C TYR A 298 -20.02 -9.74 0.19
N ARG A 299 -21.25 -9.23 0.32
CA ARG A 299 -22.35 -9.89 1.06
C ARG A 299 -22.99 -11.00 0.23
N ILE A 300 -23.14 -10.81 -1.09
CA ILE A 300 -23.70 -11.81 -1.99
C ILE A 300 -22.85 -13.09 -1.97
N ASP A 301 -21.53 -12.96 -2.04
CA ASP A 301 -20.61 -14.10 -1.98
C ASP A 301 -20.72 -14.89 -0.67
N ARG A 302 -21.19 -14.23 0.39
CA ARG A 302 -21.35 -14.81 1.74
C ARG A 302 -22.78 -15.22 2.08
N LEU A 303 -23.72 -15.09 1.14
CA LEU A 303 -25.14 -15.36 1.37
C LEU A 303 -25.39 -16.82 1.81
N MET A 304 -24.65 -17.79 1.25
CA MET A 304 -24.84 -19.20 1.64
C MET A 304 -24.40 -19.48 3.08
N ALA A 305 -23.34 -18.84 3.56
CA ALA A 305 -22.92 -18.93 4.95
C ALA A 305 -23.96 -18.30 5.88
N ALA A 306 -24.49 -17.12 5.51
CA ALA A 306 -25.55 -16.45 6.27
C ALA A 306 -26.85 -17.27 6.33
N ARG A 307 -27.21 -18.00 5.26
CA ARG A 307 -28.35 -18.93 5.27
C ARG A 307 -28.13 -20.14 6.19
N LYS A 308 -26.92 -20.73 6.18
CA LYS A 308 -26.57 -21.81 7.10
C LYS A 308 -26.66 -21.35 8.55
N LYS A 309 -26.17 -20.14 8.85
CA LYS A 309 -26.27 -19.55 10.18
C LYS A 309 -27.72 -19.38 10.61
N ALA A 310 -28.58 -18.77 9.78
CA ALA A 310 -30.00 -18.63 10.07
C ALA A 310 -30.65 -19.97 10.41
N MET A 311 -30.42 -21.00 9.60
CA MET A 311 -30.94 -22.35 9.81
C MET A 311 -30.45 -22.97 11.14
N ALA A 312 -29.18 -22.77 11.51
CA ALA A 312 -28.62 -23.26 12.77
C ALA A 312 -29.32 -22.64 14.01
N TYR A 313 -29.85 -21.42 13.86
CA TYR A 313 -30.63 -20.72 14.89
C TYR A 313 -32.12 -20.91 14.75
N GLY A 314 -32.59 -21.78 13.85
CA GLY A 314 -34.01 -22.06 13.65
C GLY A 314 -34.80 -21.00 12.84
N PHE A 315 -34.09 -20.08 12.16
CA PHE A 315 -34.69 -19.04 11.34
C PHE A 315 -34.70 -19.39 9.85
N LYS A 316 -35.71 -18.86 9.15
CA LYS A 316 -35.75 -18.84 7.69
C LYS A 316 -34.99 -17.61 7.16
N GLY A 317 -34.45 -17.70 5.94
CA GLY A 317 -33.76 -16.59 5.29
C GLY A 317 -32.25 -16.61 5.50
N ALA A 318 -31.63 -15.47 5.74
CA ALA A 318 -30.20 -15.31 5.91
C ALA A 318 -29.90 -14.43 7.14
N MET A 319 -28.94 -14.86 7.94
CA MET A 319 -28.46 -14.14 9.12
C MET A 319 -26.99 -13.82 8.91
N PHE A 320 -26.70 -12.64 8.41
CA PHE A 320 -25.33 -12.18 8.29
C PHE A 320 -24.70 -11.99 9.67
N PRO A 321 -23.41 -12.34 9.85
CA PRO A 321 -22.73 -12.17 11.12
C PRO A 321 -22.52 -10.68 11.45
N TRP A 322 -22.41 -10.38 12.74
CA TRP A 322 -22.06 -9.04 13.22
C TRP A 322 -20.71 -8.58 12.63
N GLU A 323 -19.72 -9.47 12.66
CA GLU A 323 -18.42 -9.30 12.03
C GLU A 323 -18.05 -10.54 11.22
N SER A 324 -17.33 -10.34 10.10
CA SER A 324 -16.94 -11.42 9.20
C SER A 324 -15.53 -11.20 8.63
N ASP A 325 -14.83 -12.31 8.42
CA ASP A 325 -13.56 -12.37 7.71
C ASP A 325 -13.74 -12.88 6.25
N ASP A 326 -12.67 -13.40 5.66
CA ASP A 326 -12.63 -13.99 4.31
C ASP A 326 -13.42 -15.31 4.20
N ARG A 327 -13.61 -16.03 5.31
CA ARG A 327 -14.34 -17.31 5.36
C ARG A 327 -15.83 -17.16 5.64
N SER A 328 -16.28 -15.95 5.91
CA SER A 328 -17.68 -15.67 6.29
C SER A 328 -18.12 -16.31 7.63
N GLU A 329 -17.18 -16.69 8.45
CA GLU A 329 -17.42 -17.22 9.77
C GLU A 329 -17.75 -16.07 10.73
N GLU A 330 -18.64 -16.35 11.68
CA GLU A 330 -18.92 -15.44 12.79
C GLU A 330 -17.78 -15.52 13.79
N HIS A 331 -17.17 -14.37 14.08
CA HIS A 331 -16.11 -14.26 15.09
C HIS A 331 -16.61 -13.64 16.39
N SER A 332 -17.80 -13.00 16.37
CA SER A 332 -18.44 -12.56 17.61
C SER A 332 -19.12 -13.75 18.29
N ARG A 333 -18.72 -14.06 19.52
CA ARG A 333 -19.53 -14.89 20.40
C ARG A 333 -20.75 -14.07 20.75
N MET A 334 -21.93 -14.50 20.30
CA MET A 334 -23.15 -13.93 20.86
C MET A 334 -23.15 -14.17 22.38
N PRO A 335 -23.56 -13.18 23.17
CA PRO A 335 -23.68 -13.35 24.63
C PRO A 335 -24.68 -14.44 25.01
#